data_afed271deca79a1705c7e3469a314a2a
#
_entry.id   afed271deca79a1705c7e3469a314a2a
#
_cell.length_a   1.000
_cell.length_b   1.000
_cell.length_c   1.000
_cell.angle_alpha   90.00
_cell.angle_beta   90.00
_cell.angle_gamma   90.00
#
_symmetry.space_group_name_H-M   'P 1'
#
loop_
_entity.id
_entity.type
_entity.pdbx_description
1 polymer ?
#
loop_
_entity_poly.entity_id
_entity_poly.type
_entity_poly.pdbx_seq_one_letter_code
_entity_poly.pdbx_strand_id
1 'polypeptide(L)'
;MKNNSILKNSVFACAAAVFCTLLWGTAFPFIKLGYSTFEISDSDLGTKILFAGIRFLTAGIMVYIFLCISQKRFAVLHKSDFAKVFALGLTQTSLQYIFTYVGIGFTSGTNTSIITSCASFITVLCAPIFFKSDRLTVLKIVGCLLGFSGVIAINGFGGLSIDTLFGDVLIFMSTLCAAGGNIISKKLAKGRNPVELTAFQLIFGGLLLTVIGVILGGKLDFGNINGMLILLWLSVVSAVAFTIWTALLKYHPASKITIFNLLVPIFGTVLSGLMLGENIFRLETLISLILISLGIAAVNINKKAKNKNGKA
;
A
#
# COMPACT_ATOMS: atom_id res chain seq x y z
N MET A 1 17.20 22.96 0.90
CA MET A 1 15.98 23.41 1.62
C MET A 1 14.80 23.80 0.70
N LYS A 2 14.98 24.01 -0.60
CA LYS A 2 13.86 24.36 -1.54
C LYS A 2 12.88 23.20 -1.84
N ASN A 3 13.30 21.93 -1.76
CA ASN A 3 12.44 20.79 -2.11
C ASN A 3 11.30 20.47 -1.12
N ASN A 4 11.34 20.98 0.11
CA ASN A 4 10.28 20.72 1.09
C ASN A 4 8.98 21.51 0.85
N SER A 5 9.00 22.55 0.00
CA SER A 5 7.80 23.34 -0.30
C SER A 5 6.85 22.60 -1.23
N ILE A 6 7.37 21.84 -2.18
CA ILE A 6 6.58 21.08 -3.17
C ILE A 6 5.79 19.96 -2.48
N LEU A 7 6.44 19.19 -1.62
CA LEU A 7 5.80 18.11 -0.86
C LEU A 7 4.71 18.58 0.11
N LYS A 8 4.70 19.86 0.49
CA LYS A 8 3.64 20.48 1.33
C LYS A 8 2.43 20.96 0.53
N ASN A 9 2.57 21.08 -0.80
CA ASN A 9 1.48 21.49 -1.66
C ASN A 9 0.42 20.37 -1.76
N SER A 10 -0.83 20.68 -1.45
CA SER A 10 -1.91 19.69 -1.45
C SER A 10 -2.21 19.14 -2.85
N VAL A 11 -2.12 19.95 -3.91
CA VAL A 11 -2.37 19.52 -5.29
C VAL A 11 -1.28 18.53 -5.71
N PHE A 12 -0.01 18.88 -5.45
CA PHE A 12 1.11 17.97 -5.71
C PHE A 12 0.98 16.67 -4.93
N ALA A 13 0.56 16.75 -3.64
CA ALA A 13 0.37 15.55 -2.82
C ALA A 13 -0.73 14.63 -3.37
N CYS A 14 -1.83 15.19 -3.87
CA CYS A 14 -2.89 14.40 -4.51
C CYS A 14 -2.37 13.73 -5.78
N ALA A 15 -1.69 14.47 -6.67
CA ALA A 15 -1.11 13.91 -7.89
C ALA A 15 -0.08 12.80 -7.59
N ALA A 16 0.79 13.02 -6.60
CA ALA A 16 1.77 12.04 -6.17
C ALA A 16 1.12 10.80 -5.54
N ALA A 17 0.03 10.95 -4.78
CA ALA A 17 -0.73 9.83 -4.24
C ALA A 17 -1.40 9.02 -5.36
N VAL A 18 -2.00 9.66 -6.36
CA VAL A 18 -2.55 8.98 -7.55
C VAL A 18 -1.45 8.23 -8.30
N PHE A 19 -0.28 8.84 -8.48
CA PHE A 19 0.87 8.18 -9.11
C PHE A 19 1.32 6.93 -8.33
N CYS A 20 1.41 7.01 -7.00
CA CYS A 20 1.74 5.85 -6.17
C CYS A 20 0.71 4.72 -6.33
N THR A 21 -0.58 5.06 -6.34
CA THR A 21 -1.64 4.06 -6.49
C THR A 21 -1.71 3.47 -7.89
N LEU A 22 -1.35 4.24 -8.93
CA LEU A 22 -1.16 3.73 -10.28
C LEU A 22 0.00 2.73 -10.33
N LEU A 23 1.17 3.07 -9.75
CA LEU A 23 2.30 2.15 -9.63
C LEU A 23 1.90 0.84 -8.92
N TRP A 24 1.19 0.93 -7.79
CA TRP A 24 0.70 -0.28 -7.11
C TRP A 24 -0.33 -1.05 -7.94
N GLY A 25 -1.15 -0.35 -8.73
CA GLY A 25 -2.06 -0.98 -9.70
C GLY A 25 -1.32 -1.83 -10.73
N THR A 26 -0.15 -1.36 -11.22
CA THR A 26 0.66 -2.15 -12.16
C THR A 26 1.17 -3.45 -11.52
N ALA A 27 1.31 -3.50 -10.20
CA ALA A 27 1.84 -4.68 -9.53
C ALA A 27 0.94 -5.93 -9.74
N PHE A 28 -0.39 -5.77 -9.88
CA PHE A 28 -1.29 -6.91 -10.04
C PHE A 28 -0.99 -7.74 -11.31
N PRO A 29 -1.01 -7.16 -12.52
CA PRO A 29 -0.68 -7.93 -13.72
C PRO A 29 0.77 -8.43 -13.71
N PHE A 30 1.73 -7.64 -13.22
CA PHE A 30 3.13 -8.06 -13.18
C PHE A 30 3.40 -9.17 -12.17
N ILE A 31 2.67 -9.26 -11.05
CA ILE A 31 2.75 -10.40 -10.13
C ILE A 31 2.22 -11.67 -10.81
N LYS A 32 1.06 -11.59 -11.50
CA LYS A 32 0.53 -12.73 -12.28
C LYS A 32 1.51 -13.20 -13.34
N LEU A 33 2.08 -12.27 -14.12
CA LEU A 33 3.12 -12.57 -15.10
C LEU A 33 4.36 -13.18 -14.45
N GLY A 34 4.80 -12.67 -13.30
CA GLY A 34 5.92 -13.21 -12.55
C GLY A 34 5.66 -14.65 -12.10
N TYR A 35 4.47 -14.94 -11.60
CA TYR A 35 4.10 -16.30 -11.20
C TYR A 35 4.10 -17.27 -12.39
N SER A 36 3.52 -16.86 -13.51
CA SER A 36 3.54 -17.72 -14.71
C SER A 36 4.94 -17.90 -15.29
N THR A 37 5.77 -16.83 -15.27
CA THR A 37 7.14 -16.89 -15.81
C THR A 37 8.09 -17.75 -14.96
N PHE A 38 7.92 -17.73 -13.62
CA PHE A 38 8.66 -18.60 -12.71
C PHE A 38 7.98 -19.94 -12.45
N GLU A 39 6.86 -20.24 -13.14
CA GLU A 39 6.08 -21.47 -12.98
C GLU A 39 5.65 -21.74 -11.52
N ILE A 40 5.32 -20.66 -10.79
CA ILE A 40 4.88 -20.74 -9.38
C ILE A 40 3.45 -21.24 -9.33
N SER A 41 3.23 -22.43 -8.78
CA SER A 41 1.90 -22.99 -8.62
C SER A 41 1.05 -22.24 -7.59
N ASP A 42 -0.29 -22.39 -7.70
CA ASP A 42 -1.21 -21.72 -6.78
C ASP A 42 -1.06 -22.20 -5.33
N SER A 43 -0.65 -23.44 -5.11
CA SER A 43 -0.42 -24.02 -3.79
C SER A 43 0.97 -23.71 -3.22
N ASP A 44 1.91 -23.19 -4.00
CA ASP A 44 3.29 -22.94 -3.57
C ASP A 44 3.39 -21.61 -2.81
N LEU A 45 2.97 -21.65 -1.55
CA LEU A 45 3.04 -20.51 -0.64
C LEU A 45 4.48 -20.09 -0.35
N GLY A 46 5.42 -21.05 -0.23
CA GLY A 46 6.82 -20.78 0.06
C GLY A 46 7.47 -19.91 -1.00
N THR A 47 7.30 -20.29 -2.28
CA THR A 47 7.85 -19.54 -3.42
C THR A 47 7.15 -18.17 -3.59
N LYS A 48 5.83 -18.06 -3.36
CA LYS A 48 5.12 -16.78 -3.37
C LYS A 48 5.64 -15.81 -2.31
N ILE A 49 5.88 -16.29 -1.08
CA ILE A 49 6.45 -15.48 0.00
C ILE A 49 7.90 -15.11 -0.31
N LEU A 50 8.70 -16.04 -0.85
CA LEU A 50 10.07 -15.77 -1.29
C LEU A 50 10.13 -14.70 -2.38
N PHE A 51 9.26 -14.81 -3.40
CA PHE A 51 9.13 -13.82 -4.48
C PHE A 51 8.84 -12.42 -3.92
N ALA A 52 7.89 -12.30 -2.99
CA ALA A 52 7.59 -11.05 -2.32
C ALA A 52 8.77 -10.55 -1.46
N GLY A 53 9.44 -11.47 -0.75
CA GLY A 53 10.59 -11.15 0.08
C GLY A 53 11.73 -10.54 -0.72
N ILE A 54 12.12 -11.20 -1.82
CA ILE A 54 13.18 -10.71 -2.72
C ILE A 54 12.78 -9.36 -3.34
N ARG A 55 11.53 -9.21 -3.78
CA ARG A 55 11.00 -7.95 -4.30
C ARG A 55 11.19 -6.79 -3.32
N PHE A 56 10.76 -6.96 -2.07
CA PHE A 56 10.82 -5.89 -1.07
C PHE A 56 12.24 -5.67 -0.55
N LEU A 57 13.04 -6.71 -0.40
CA LEU A 57 14.44 -6.60 -0.02
C LEU A 57 15.23 -5.83 -1.10
N THR A 58 15.08 -6.19 -2.36
CA THR A 58 15.69 -5.48 -3.49
C THR A 58 15.23 -4.02 -3.55
N ALA A 59 13.92 -3.76 -3.37
CA ALA A 59 13.39 -2.40 -3.30
C ALA A 59 14.04 -1.60 -2.16
N GLY A 60 14.17 -2.19 -0.98
CA GLY A 60 14.82 -1.56 0.18
C GLY A 60 16.30 -1.24 -0.08
N ILE A 61 17.03 -2.17 -0.71
CA ILE A 61 18.43 -1.97 -1.12
C ILE A 61 18.54 -0.84 -2.14
N MET A 62 17.65 -0.77 -3.14
CA MET A 62 17.62 0.31 -4.12
C MET A 62 17.42 1.68 -3.45
N VAL A 63 16.46 1.78 -2.53
CA VAL A 63 16.19 3.03 -1.78
C VAL A 63 17.39 3.38 -0.90
N TYR A 64 18.04 2.40 -0.29
CA TYR A 64 19.24 2.60 0.53
C TYR A 64 20.43 3.12 -0.29
N ILE A 65 20.68 2.52 -1.46
CA ILE A 65 21.73 2.98 -2.39
C ILE A 65 21.45 4.41 -2.82
N PHE A 66 20.21 4.71 -3.24
CA PHE A 66 19.81 6.08 -3.59
C PHE A 66 20.05 7.07 -2.43
N LEU A 67 19.70 6.68 -1.21
CA LEU A 67 19.93 7.49 -0.01
C LEU A 67 21.41 7.77 0.21
N CYS A 68 22.26 6.75 0.13
CA CYS A 68 23.72 6.87 0.32
C CYS A 68 24.35 7.78 -0.74
N ILE A 69 23.97 7.62 -2.01
CA ILE A 69 24.46 8.47 -3.11
C ILE A 69 23.99 9.92 -2.87
N SER A 70 22.74 10.14 -2.53
CA SER A 70 22.17 11.47 -2.32
C SER A 70 22.80 12.19 -1.12
N GLN A 71 23.16 11.48 -0.08
CA GLN A 71 23.80 12.04 1.11
C GLN A 71 25.32 12.05 1.05
N LYS A 72 25.92 11.40 0.05
CA LYS A 72 27.38 11.19 -0.10
C LYS A 72 28.00 10.54 1.15
N ARG A 73 27.25 9.70 1.86
CA ARG A 73 27.67 8.96 3.06
C ARG A 73 26.81 7.71 3.24
N PHE A 74 27.36 6.72 3.93
CA PHE A 74 26.57 5.57 4.35
C PHE A 74 25.48 6.02 5.37
N ALA A 75 24.25 5.67 5.09
CA ALA A 75 23.16 5.91 6.01
C ALA A 75 23.18 4.83 7.10
N VAL A 76 23.22 5.24 8.35
CA VAL A 76 23.19 4.34 9.50
C VAL A 76 21.96 4.62 10.33
N LEU A 77 21.15 3.59 10.56
CA LEU A 77 19.98 3.72 11.41
C LEU A 77 20.42 3.90 12.88
N HIS A 78 19.89 4.90 13.53
CA HIS A 78 20.23 5.16 14.93
C HIS A 78 19.72 4.02 15.82
N LYS A 79 20.52 3.56 16.80
CA LYS A 79 20.16 2.43 17.67
C LYS A 79 18.79 2.58 18.34
N SER A 80 18.43 3.82 18.76
CA SER A 80 17.12 4.14 19.36
C SER A 80 15.93 3.96 18.42
N ASP A 81 16.18 3.87 17.11
CA ASP A 81 15.15 3.79 16.08
C ASP A 81 15.01 2.40 15.50
N PHE A 82 16.00 1.54 15.74
CA PHE A 82 16.03 0.17 15.20
C PHE A 82 14.75 -0.60 15.49
N ALA A 83 14.34 -0.71 16.74
CA ALA A 83 13.14 -1.45 17.13
C ALA A 83 11.87 -0.86 16.50
N LYS A 84 11.78 0.47 16.36
CA LYS A 84 10.62 1.15 15.78
C LYS A 84 10.52 0.92 14.28
N VAL A 85 11.65 1.01 13.56
CA VAL A 85 11.70 0.80 12.11
C VAL A 85 11.56 -0.68 11.78
N PHE A 86 12.13 -1.57 12.61
CA PHE A 86 11.90 -3.00 12.51
C PHE A 86 10.41 -3.34 12.70
N ALA A 87 9.76 -2.78 13.72
CA ALA A 87 8.33 -2.96 13.94
C ALA A 87 7.48 -2.45 12.75
N LEU A 88 7.90 -1.36 12.11
CA LEU A 88 7.24 -0.88 10.89
C LEU A 88 7.41 -1.88 9.74
N GLY A 89 8.62 -2.38 9.49
CA GLY A 89 8.90 -3.40 8.47
C GLY A 89 8.13 -4.70 8.73
N LEU A 90 8.14 -5.15 10.00
CA LEU A 90 7.37 -6.32 10.42
C LEU A 90 5.87 -6.14 10.15
N THR A 91 5.30 -5.00 10.53
CA THR A 91 3.85 -4.77 10.41
C THR A 91 3.43 -4.50 8.98
N GLN A 92 4.08 -3.54 8.30
CA GLN A 92 3.64 -3.04 7.00
C GLN A 92 4.16 -3.87 5.82
N THR A 93 5.18 -4.70 6.03
CA THR A 93 5.73 -5.53 4.95
C THR A 93 5.57 -7.00 5.27
N SER A 94 6.14 -7.52 6.38
CA SER A 94 6.15 -8.96 6.61
C SER A 94 4.77 -9.51 6.97
N LEU A 95 4.18 -9.08 8.09
CA LEU A 95 2.88 -9.62 8.56
C LEU A 95 1.76 -9.30 7.57
N GLN A 96 1.72 -8.08 7.04
CA GLN A 96 0.72 -7.70 6.04
C GLN A 96 0.74 -8.68 4.86
N TYR A 97 1.90 -8.96 4.28
CA TYR A 97 1.98 -9.82 3.10
C TYR A 97 1.84 -11.31 3.42
N ILE A 98 2.34 -11.79 4.56
CA ILE A 98 2.08 -13.17 5.01
C ILE A 98 0.58 -13.41 5.12
N PHE A 99 -0.14 -12.56 5.86
CA PHE A 99 -1.59 -12.68 5.99
C PHE A 99 -2.32 -12.59 4.65
N THR A 100 -1.85 -11.71 3.74
CA THR A 100 -2.41 -11.59 2.40
C THR A 100 -2.23 -12.88 1.61
N TYR A 101 -1.01 -13.41 1.51
CA TYR A 101 -0.73 -14.59 0.69
C TYR A 101 -1.34 -15.86 1.24
N VAL A 102 -1.36 -16.03 2.55
CA VAL A 102 -2.06 -17.16 3.17
C VAL A 102 -3.56 -17.00 2.97
N GLY A 103 -4.11 -15.81 3.26
CA GLY A 103 -5.55 -15.55 3.17
C GLY A 103 -6.13 -15.75 1.76
N ILE A 104 -5.42 -15.30 0.72
CA ILE A 104 -5.86 -15.49 -0.68
C ILE A 104 -6.06 -16.97 -1.04
N GLY A 105 -5.31 -17.88 -0.42
CA GLY A 105 -5.49 -19.33 -0.63
C GLY A 105 -6.82 -19.87 -0.12
N PHE A 106 -7.54 -19.14 0.72
CA PHE A 106 -8.78 -19.57 1.38
C PHE A 106 -9.97 -18.65 1.09
N THR A 107 -9.79 -17.58 0.30
CA THR A 107 -10.88 -16.67 -0.05
C THR A 107 -10.79 -16.24 -1.51
N SER A 108 -11.86 -15.59 -2.00
CA SER A 108 -11.88 -15.09 -3.38
C SER A 108 -11.07 -13.81 -3.54
N GLY A 109 -10.60 -13.54 -4.77
CA GLY A 109 -9.97 -12.28 -5.13
C GLY A 109 -10.90 -11.08 -4.90
N THR A 110 -12.21 -11.27 -5.12
CA THR A 110 -13.26 -10.28 -4.85
C THR A 110 -13.31 -9.91 -3.36
N ASN A 111 -13.42 -10.89 -2.46
CA ASN A 111 -13.42 -10.66 -1.02
C ASN A 111 -12.12 -10.00 -0.57
N THR A 112 -10.98 -10.49 -1.08
CA THR A 112 -9.66 -9.90 -0.81
C THR A 112 -9.63 -8.41 -1.16
N SER A 113 -10.12 -8.02 -2.35
CA SER A 113 -10.14 -6.63 -2.80
C SER A 113 -11.04 -5.75 -1.92
N ILE A 114 -12.23 -6.23 -1.55
CA ILE A 114 -13.17 -5.50 -0.69
C ILE A 114 -12.55 -5.31 0.71
N ILE A 115 -12.03 -6.38 1.32
CA ILE A 115 -11.54 -6.34 2.69
C ILE A 115 -10.26 -5.49 2.77
N THR A 116 -9.32 -5.61 1.82
CA THR A 116 -8.09 -4.80 1.82
C THR A 116 -8.36 -3.32 1.65
N SER A 117 -9.42 -2.94 0.94
CA SER A 117 -9.85 -1.54 0.79
C SER A 117 -10.26 -0.91 2.12
N CYS A 118 -10.67 -1.72 3.10
CA CYS A 118 -11.00 -1.25 4.45
C CYS A 118 -9.78 -0.65 5.19
N ALA A 119 -8.54 -0.91 4.75
CA ALA A 119 -7.34 -0.30 5.34
C ALA A 119 -7.40 1.24 5.32
N SER A 120 -7.95 1.83 4.25
CA SER A 120 -8.13 3.27 4.14
C SER A 120 -9.12 3.79 5.18
N PHE A 121 -10.24 3.10 5.36
CA PHE A 121 -11.28 3.49 6.32
C PHE A 121 -10.78 3.34 7.75
N ILE A 122 -10.13 2.22 8.07
CA ILE A 122 -9.52 1.99 9.39
C ILE A 122 -8.50 3.09 9.67
N THR A 123 -7.65 3.45 8.71
CA THR A 123 -6.69 4.54 8.87
C THR A 123 -7.39 5.88 9.10
N VAL A 124 -8.45 6.20 8.34
CA VAL A 124 -9.23 7.45 8.50
C VAL A 124 -9.90 7.53 9.86
N LEU A 125 -10.48 6.42 10.35
CA LEU A 125 -11.15 6.35 11.64
C LEU A 125 -10.17 6.38 12.82
N CYS A 126 -9.01 5.71 12.69
CA CYS A 126 -8.01 5.62 13.74
C CYS A 126 -7.06 6.84 13.79
N ALA A 127 -6.85 7.54 12.65
CA ALA A 127 -5.92 8.67 12.60
C ALA A 127 -6.16 9.74 13.66
N PRO A 128 -7.39 10.15 14.02
CA PRO A 128 -7.65 11.13 15.07
C PRO A 128 -7.17 10.70 16.46
N ILE A 129 -7.15 9.41 16.75
CA ILE A 129 -6.69 8.86 18.04
C ILE A 129 -5.19 9.15 18.22
N PHE A 130 -4.41 9.04 17.12
CA PHE A 130 -2.96 9.19 17.15
C PHE A 130 -2.48 10.59 16.76
N PHE A 131 -3.30 11.34 15.99
CA PHE A 131 -2.91 12.64 15.44
C PHE A 131 -3.99 13.70 15.67
N LYS A 132 -3.79 14.59 16.63
CA LYS A 132 -4.73 15.71 16.94
C LYS A 132 -5.02 16.61 15.72
N SER A 133 -4.13 16.67 14.75
CA SER A 133 -4.30 17.43 13.50
C SER A 133 -5.18 16.74 12.45
N ASP A 134 -5.52 15.48 12.65
CA ASP A 134 -6.27 14.65 11.69
C ASP A 134 -7.68 14.34 12.22
N ARG A 135 -8.48 15.38 12.46
CA ARG A 135 -9.81 15.25 13.06
C ARG A 135 -10.77 14.49 12.15
N LEU A 136 -11.61 13.65 12.74
CA LEU A 136 -12.72 13.01 12.07
C LEU A 136 -13.81 14.06 11.78
N THR A 137 -14.31 14.08 10.55
CA THR A 137 -15.38 14.99 10.12
C THR A 137 -16.46 14.17 9.40
N VAL A 138 -17.69 14.70 9.35
CA VAL A 138 -18.79 14.05 8.61
C VAL A 138 -18.40 13.81 7.15
N LEU A 139 -17.70 14.74 6.51
CA LEU A 139 -17.22 14.57 5.13
C LEU A 139 -16.26 13.40 4.97
N LYS A 140 -15.41 13.12 5.96
CA LYS A 140 -14.53 11.94 5.94
C LYS A 140 -15.33 10.65 6.04
N ILE A 141 -16.35 10.62 6.91
CA ILE A 141 -17.23 9.43 7.04
C ILE A 141 -17.99 9.20 5.74
N VAL A 142 -18.63 10.24 5.20
CA VAL A 142 -19.35 10.15 3.92
C VAL A 142 -18.41 9.74 2.79
N GLY A 143 -17.21 10.31 2.73
CA GLY A 143 -16.19 9.95 1.74
C GLY A 143 -15.73 8.49 1.85
N CYS A 144 -15.58 7.97 3.07
CA CYS A 144 -15.29 6.56 3.30
C CYS A 144 -16.45 5.67 2.81
N LEU A 145 -17.69 6.00 3.14
CA LEU A 145 -18.86 5.23 2.69
C LEU A 145 -18.98 5.22 1.17
N LEU A 146 -18.85 6.38 0.50
CA LEU A 146 -18.86 6.46 -0.96
C LEU A 146 -17.74 5.63 -1.60
N GLY A 147 -16.50 5.76 -1.09
CA GLY A 147 -15.39 5.01 -1.60
C GLY A 147 -15.55 3.49 -1.41
N PHE A 148 -16.09 3.06 -0.28
CA PHE A 148 -16.39 1.65 -0.03
C PHE A 148 -17.47 1.11 -0.95
N SER A 149 -18.55 1.88 -1.15
CA SER A 149 -19.60 1.51 -2.11
C SER A 149 -19.03 1.36 -3.53
N GLY A 150 -18.05 2.20 -3.91
CA GLY A 150 -17.35 2.06 -5.19
C GLY A 150 -16.52 0.78 -5.30
N VAL A 151 -15.85 0.38 -4.22
CA VAL A 151 -15.09 -0.89 -4.19
C VAL A 151 -16.06 -2.08 -4.29
N ILE A 152 -17.21 -2.03 -3.63
CA ILE A 152 -18.25 -3.06 -3.78
C ILE A 152 -18.78 -3.09 -5.21
N ALA A 153 -18.99 -1.93 -5.82
CA ALA A 153 -19.53 -1.85 -7.18
C ALA A 153 -18.63 -2.55 -8.22
N ILE A 154 -17.29 -2.41 -8.10
CA ILE A 154 -16.36 -3.04 -9.07
C ILE A 154 -16.18 -4.54 -8.83
N ASN A 155 -16.24 -4.99 -7.56
CA ASN A 155 -16.01 -6.38 -7.19
C ASN A 155 -17.30 -7.21 -7.11
N GLY A 156 -18.47 -6.57 -7.05
CA GLY A 156 -19.73 -7.21 -6.76
C GLY A 156 -19.90 -7.58 -5.28
N PHE A 157 -21.08 -8.11 -4.94
CA PHE A 157 -21.29 -8.76 -3.65
C PHE A 157 -20.86 -10.22 -3.77
N GLY A 158 -19.56 -10.48 -3.66
CA GLY A 158 -19.08 -11.85 -3.44
C GLY A 158 -19.67 -12.35 -2.13
N GLY A 159 -20.45 -13.43 -2.21
CA GLY A 159 -21.13 -13.96 -1.02
C GLY A 159 -20.14 -14.26 0.09
N LEU A 160 -20.37 -13.72 1.29
CA LEU A 160 -19.71 -14.18 2.51
C LEU A 160 -20.15 -15.63 2.72
N SER A 161 -19.24 -16.56 2.49
CA SER A 161 -19.44 -17.99 2.74
C SER A 161 -18.69 -18.39 4.00
N ILE A 162 -19.24 -19.32 4.75
CA ILE A 162 -18.52 -19.91 5.90
C ILE A 162 -17.21 -20.54 5.43
N ASP A 163 -17.17 -21.07 4.22
CA ASP A 163 -15.99 -21.71 3.62
C ASP A 163 -14.85 -20.71 3.37
N THR A 164 -15.15 -19.42 3.15
CA THR A 164 -14.14 -18.37 2.94
C THR A 164 -13.77 -17.60 4.22
N LEU A 165 -14.48 -17.83 5.32
CA LEU A 165 -14.36 -17.04 6.55
C LEU A 165 -12.93 -17.02 7.10
N PHE A 166 -12.22 -18.14 7.08
CA PHE A 166 -10.83 -18.20 7.54
C PHE A 166 -9.91 -17.31 6.71
N GLY A 167 -10.04 -17.37 5.37
CA GLY A 167 -9.30 -16.51 4.46
C GLY A 167 -9.65 -15.03 4.67
N ASP A 168 -10.93 -14.71 4.80
CA ASP A 168 -11.43 -13.35 5.02
C ASP A 168 -10.88 -12.73 6.30
N VAL A 169 -10.78 -13.52 7.40
CA VAL A 169 -10.16 -13.09 8.65
C VAL A 169 -8.67 -12.80 8.46
N LEU A 170 -7.93 -13.65 7.75
CA LEU A 170 -6.51 -13.40 7.46
C LEU A 170 -6.32 -12.14 6.63
N ILE A 171 -7.14 -11.92 5.59
CA ILE A 171 -7.10 -10.69 4.79
C ILE A 171 -7.46 -9.47 5.66
N PHE A 172 -8.39 -9.60 6.59
CA PHE A 172 -8.69 -8.53 7.53
C PHE A 172 -7.51 -8.23 8.47
N MET A 173 -6.79 -9.24 8.95
CA MET A 173 -5.56 -9.05 9.73
C MET A 173 -4.48 -8.32 8.90
N SER A 174 -4.31 -8.69 7.63
CA SER A 174 -3.46 -7.96 6.70
C SER A 174 -3.86 -6.49 6.59
N THR A 175 -5.16 -6.22 6.50
CA THR A 175 -5.75 -4.89 6.41
C THR A 175 -5.46 -4.06 7.66
N LEU A 176 -5.55 -4.66 8.85
CA LEU A 176 -5.15 -4.02 10.10
C LEU A 176 -3.65 -3.70 10.13
N CYS A 177 -2.81 -4.62 9.64
CA CYS A 177 -1.37 -4.39 9.51
C CYS A 177 -1.07 -3.22 8.56
N ALA A 178 -1.76 -3.12 7.42
CA ALA A 178 -1.61 -2.02 6.48
C ALA A 178 -2.00 -0.67 7.11
N ALA A 179 -3.16 -0.61 7.77
CA ALA A 179 -3.63 0.61 8.45
C ALA A 179 -2.70 1.02 9.60
N GLY A 180 -2.29 0.06 10.43
CA GLY A 180 -1.32 0.27 11.50
C GLY A 180 0.03 0.73 10.97
N GLY A 181 0.51 0.12 9.89
CA GLY A 181 1.72 0.51 9.18
C GLY A 181 1.69 1.96 8.71
N ASN A 182 0.58 2.42 8.12
CA ASN A 182 0.41 3.82 7.72
C ASN A 182 0.49 4.79 8.91
N ILE A 183 -0.11 4.43 10.05
CA ILE A 183 -0.07 5.23 11.28
C ILE A 183 1.35 5.26 11.86
N ILE A 184 2.02 4.11 11.96
CA ILE A 184 3.39 4.00 12.45
C ILE A 184 4.33 4.78 11.52
N SER A 185 4.23 4.58 10.21
CA SER A 185 5.04 5.27 9.19
C SER A 185 4.90 6.80 9.34
N LYS A 186 3.66 7.31 9.44
CA LYS A 186 3.41 8.74 9.68
C LYS A 186 4.03 9.24 10.98
N LYS A 187 3.89 8.49 12.07
CA LYS A 187 4.44 8.86 13.38
C LYS A 187 5.97 8.94 13.33
N LEU A 188 6.61 7.95 12.71
CA LEU A 188 8.06 7.88 12.59
C LEU A 188 8.62 8.91 11.60
N ALA A 189 7.95 9.14 10.48
CA ALA A 189 8.39 10.08 9.45
C ALA A 189 8.40 11.54 9.92
N LYS A 190 7.62 11.92 10.95
CA LYS A 190 7.54 13.29 11.45
C LYS A 190 8.89 13.86 11.89
N GLY A 191 9.77 13.04 12.47
CA GLY A 191 11.09 13.45 12.96
C GLY A 191 12.27 12.92 12.14
N ARG A 192 12.04 12.17 11.05
CA ARG A 192 13.07 11.43 10.31
C ARG A 192 13.03 11.71 8.81
N ASN A 193 14.07 11.25 8.11
CA ASN A 193 14.08 11.24 6.66
C ASN A 193 13.15 10.12 6.16
N PRO A 194 12.12 10.42 5.35
CA PRO A 194 11.20 9.40 4.83
C PRO A 194 11.91 8.36 3.97
N VAL A 195 12.94 8.74 3.22
CA VAL A 195 13.72 7.85 2.36
C VAL A 195 14.47 6.81 3.21
N GLU A 196 15.11 7.27 4.29
CA GLU A 196 15.81 6.39 5.24
C GLU A 196 14.83 5.42 5.92
N LEU A 197 13.69 5.93 6.37
CA LEU A 197 12.65 5.12 6.99
C LEU A 197 12.16 4.02 6.04
N THR A 198 11.90 4.37 4.78
CA THR A 198 11.45 3.42 3.76
C THR A 198 12.52 2.39 3.42
N ALA A 199 13.80 2.80 3.27
CA ALA A 199 14.89 1.89 2.98
C ALA A 199 14.99 0.77 4.03
N PHE A 200 15.11 1.15 5.30
CA PHE A 200 15.27 0.16 6.37
C PHE A 200 14.00 -0.66 6.64
N GLN A 201 12.81 -0.05 6.53
CA GLN A 201 11.55 -0.78 6.62
C GLN A 201 11.45 -1.90 5.59
N LEU A 202 11.75 -1.59 4.31
CA LEU A 202 11.67 -2.56 3.22
C LEU A 202 12.77 -3.62 3.33
N ILE A 203 13.99 -3.25 3.79
CA ILE A 203 15.07 -4.20 4.04
C ILE A 203 14.66 -5.18 5.15
N PHE A 204 14.22 -4.69 6.31
CA PHE A 204 13.84 -5.57 7.42
C PHE A 204 12.63 -6.45 7.06
N GLY A 205 11.60 -5.85 6.48
CA GLY A 205 10.40 -6.60 6.11
C GLY A 205 10.65 -7.58 4.97
N GLY A 206 11.41 -7.18 3.94
CA GLY A 206 11.77 -8.03 2.82
C GLY A 206 12.71 -9.17 3.22
N LEU A 207 13.70 -8.89 4.08
CA LEU A 207 14.60 -9.92 4.61
C LEU A 207 13.82 -10.98 5.39
N LEU A 208 12.91 -10.57 6.27
CA LEU A 208 12.11 -11.51 7.06
C LEU A 208 11.21 -12.37 6.16
N LEU A 209 10.57 -11.78 5.14
CA LEU A 209 9.79 -12.54 4.16
C LEU A 209 10.67 -13.52 3.37
N THR A 210 11.87 -13.09 2.96
CA THR A 210 12.82 -13.95 2.24
C THR A 210 13.21 -15.16 3.09
N VAL A 211 13.54 -14.94 4.36
CA VAL A 211 13.90 -16.01 5.30
C VAL A 211 12.72 -16.98 5.49
N ILE A 212 11.52 -16.46 5.71
CA ILE A 212 10.32 -17.28 5.87
C ILE A 212 10.03 -18.06 4.58
N GLY A 213 10.12 -17.43 3.41
CA GLY A 213 9.91 -18.11 2.13
C GLY A 213 10.89 -19.27 1.91
N VAL A 214 12.17 -19.08 2.25
CA VAL A 214 13.18 -20.15 2.19
C VAL A 214 12.87 -21.28 3.19
N ILE A 215 12.50 -20.95 4.43
CA ILE A 215 12.12 -21.95 5.45
C ILE A 215 10.92 -22.78 4.99
N LEU A 216 9.97 -22.17 4.28
CA LEU A 216 8.81 -22.86 3.71
C LEU A 216 9.12 -23.63 2.43
N GLY A 217 10.40 -23.76 2.06
CA GLY A 217 10.86 -24.51 0.90
C GLY A 217 10.71 -23.79 -0.45
N GLY A 218 10.45 -22.48 -0.42
CA GLY A 218 10.33 -21.65 -1.64
C GLY A 218 11.61 -21.65 -2.47
N LYS A 219 11.46 -21.71 -3.80
CA LYS A 219 12.56 -21.75 -4.76
C LYS A 219 12.27 -20.81 -5.91
N LEU A 220 13.25 -20.06 -6.35
CA LEU A 220 13.19 -19.22 -7.55
C LEU A 220 14.38 -19.53 -8.45
N ASP A 221 14.11 -19.66 -9.75
CA ASP A 221 15.16 -19.81 -10.76
C ASP A 221 15.73 -18.43 -11.13
N PHE A 222 16.86 -18.10 -10.56
CA PHE A 222 17.57 -16.84 -10.86
C PHE A 222 18.18 -16.80 -12.27
N GLY A 223 18.23 -17.94 -12.99
CA GLY A 223 18.63 -18.01 -14.40
C GLY A 223 17.54 -17.54 -15.35
N ASN A 224 16.29 -17.46 -14.91
CA ASN A 224 15.16 -16.98 -15.71
C ASN A 224 15.20 -15.45 -15.83
N ILE A 225 15.83 -14.95 -16.91
CA ILE A 225 16.03 -13.51 -17.14
C ILE A 225 14.71 -12.75 -17.21
N ASN A 226 13.68 -13.29 -17.86
CA ASN A 226 12.37 -12.62 -17.96
C ASN A 226 11.70 -12.49 -16.60
N GLY A 227 11.74 -13.54 -15.80
CA GLY A 227 11.25 -13.52 -14.42
C GLY A 227 12.00 -12.51 -13.56
N MET A 228 13.31 -12.42 -13.70
CA MET A 228 14.15 -11.45 -12.99
C MET A 228 13.87 -10.01 -13.40
N LEU A 229 13.58 -9.73 -14.68
CA LEU A 229 13.18 -8.40 -15.14
C LEU A 229 11.81 -7.99 -14.55
N ILE A 230 10.85 -8.90 -14.49
CA ILE A 230 9.55 -8.66 -13.85
C ILE A 230 9.75 -8.35 -12.35
N LEU A 231 10.56 -9.13 -11.66
CA LEU A 231 10.87 -8.94 -10.25
C LEU A 231 11.57 -7.61 -10.00
N LEU A 232 12.50 -7.22 -10.87
CA LEU A 232 13.18 -5.92 -10.84
C LEU A 232 12.18 -4.77 -11.02
N TRP A 233 11.28 -4.85 -12.00
CA TRP A 233 10.22 -3.87 -12.20
C TRP A 233 9.35 -3.71 -10.94
N LEU A 234 8.89 -4.83 -10.36
CA LEU A 234 8.11 -4.83 -9.12
C LEU A 234 8.88 -4.23 -7.94
N SER A 235 10.21 -4.42 -7.91
CA SER A 235 11.07 -3.82 -6.89
C SER A 235 11.16 -2.31 -7.07
N VAL A 236 11.31 -1.81 -8.31
CA VAL A 236 11.27 -0.36 -8.63
C VAL A 236 9.93 0.24 -8.23
N VAL A 237 8.81 -0.40 -8.58
CA VAL A 237 7.46 0.03 -8.18
C VAL A 237 7.37 0.18 -6.67
N SER A 238 7.86 -0.82 -5.92
CA SER A 238 7.85 -0.79 -4.46
C SER A 238 8.74 0.33 -3.91
N ALA A 239 9.99 0.44 -4.40
CA ALA A 239 10.94 1.45 -3.96
C ALA A 239 10.39 2.87 -4.13
N VAL A 240 9.87 3.18 -5.32
CA VAL A 240 9.37 4.52 -5.67
C VAL A 240 8.08 4.83 -4.90
N ALA A 241 7.09 3.92 -4.98
CA ALA A 241 5.78 4.18 -4.38
C ALA A 241 5.85 4.30 -2.86
N PHE A 242 6.53 3.38 -2.15
CA PHE A 242 6.66 3.47 -0.70
C PHE A 242 7.46 4.70 -0.24
N THR A 243 8.49 5.11 -1.00
CA THR A 243 9.28 6.31 -0.67
C THR A 243 8.44 7.57 -0.77
N ILE A 244 7.72 7.75 -1.88
CA ILE A 244 6.82 8.90 -2.07
C ILE A 244 5.70 8.86 -1.03
N TRP A 245 5.07 7.70 -0.80
CA TRP A 245 3.98 7.54 0.16
C TRP A 245 4.39 7.92 1.57
N THR A 246 5.53 7.44 2.05
CA THR A 246 6.08 7.80 3.37
C THR A 246 6.37 9.29 3.46
N ALA A 247 6.89 9.91 2.39
CA ALA A 247 7.10 11.35 2.32
C ALA A 247 5.78 12.13 2.39
N LEU A 248 4.73 11.68 1.71
CA LEU A 248 3.40 12.30 1.77
C LEU A 248 2.80 12.19 3.17
N LEU A 249 2.90 11.03 3.82
CA LEU A 249 2.43 10.82 5.19
C LEU A 249 3.15 11.74 6.20
N LYS A 250 4.41 12.09 5.95
CA LYS A 250 5.14 13.05 6.78
C LYS A 250 4.50 14.43 6.82
N TYR A 251 4.03 14.92 5.67
CA TYR A 251 3.60 16.31 5.50
C TYR A 251 2.08 16.50 5.52
N HIS A 252 1.30 15.44 5.27
CA HIS A 252 -0.15 15.52 5.16
C HIS A 252 -0.86 14.64 6.20
N PRO A 253 -2.13 14.92 6.51
CA PRO A 253 -2.97 14.03 7.32
C PRO A 253 -3.02 12.62 6.74
N ALA A 254 -2.93 11.60 7.59
CA ALA A 254 -2.96 10.21 7.13
C ALA A 254 -4.27 9.91 6.38
N SER A 255 -5.41 10.37 6.93
CA SER A 255 -6.73 10.21 6.31
C SER A 255 -6.81 10.76 4.89
N LYS A 256 -6.10 11.87 4.60
CA LYS A 256 -6.11 12.50 3.28
C LYS A 256 -5.28 11.75 2.24
N ILE A 257 -4.23 11.09 2.67
CA ILE A 257 -3.36 10.33 1.76
C ILE A 257 -3.88 8.92 1.58
N THR A 258 -4.22 8.22 2.67
CA THR A 258 -4.56 6.79 2.58
C THR A 258 -5.87 6.52 1.84
N ILE A 259 -6.78 7.49 1.77
CA ILE A 259 -8.01 7.34 0.98
C ILE A 259 -7.75 7.10 -0.52
N PHE A 260 -6.62 7.58 -1.05
CA PHE A 260 -6.23 7.31 -2.44
C PHE A 260 -5.96 5.83 -2.73
N ASN A 261 -5.67 5.00 -1.70
CA ASN A 261 -5.51 3.55 -1.90
C ASN A 261 -6.75 2.89 -2.52
N LEU A 262 -7.92 3.51 -2.41
CA LEU A 262 -9.15 3.05 -3.09
C LEU A 262 -9.03 3.06 -4.63
N LEU A 263 -8.07 3.79 -5.19
CA LEU A 263 -7.77 3.76 -6.64
C LEU A 263 -6.98 2.52 -7.06
N VAL A 264 -6.29 1.85 -6.13
CA VAL A 264 -5.44 0.69 -6.45
C VAL A 264 -6.22 -0.45 -7.13
N PRO A 265 -7.39 -0.89 -6.62
CA PRO A 265 -8.20 -1.90 -7.30
C PRO A 265 -8.65 -1.46 -8.70
N ILE A 266 -9.00 -0.19 -8.87
CA ILE A 266 -9.42 0.35 -10.17
C ILE A 266 -8.27 0.28 -11.18
N PHE A 267 -7.10 0.84 -10.81
CA PHE A 267 -5.92 0.77 -11.68
C PHE A 267 -5.51 -0.68 -11.94
N GLY A 268 -5.57 -1.53 -10.92
CA GLY A 268 -5.26 -2.95 -11.06
C GLY A 268 -6.19 -3.64 -12.07
N THR A 269 -7.49 -3.43 -11.98
CA THR A 269 -8.47 -3.98 -12.90
C THR A 269 -8.25 -3.47 -14.33
N VAL A 270 -8.11 -2.15 -14.50
CA VAL A 270 -7.90 -1.56 -15.83
C VAL A 270 -6.61 -2.06 -16.47
N LEU A 271 -5.51 -2.06 -15.72
CA LEU A 271 -4.20 -2.50 -16.24
C LEU A 271 -4.16 -4.01 -16.49
N SER A 272 -4.79 -4.83 -15.64
CA SER A 272 -4.92 -6.27 -15.89
C SER A 272 -5.73 -6.53 -17.15
N GLY A 273 -6.82 -5.79 -17.35
CA GLY A 273 -7.62 -5.90 -18.58
C GLY A 273 -6.84 -5.54 -19.83
N LEU A 274 -6.07 -4.44 -19.80
CA LEU A 274 -5.25 -4.02 -20.95
C LEU A 274 -4.08 -4.97 -21.23
N MET A 275 -3.45 -5.52 -20.21
CA MET A 275 -2.26 -6.37 -20.34
C MET A 275 -2.59 -7.85 -20.53
N LEU A 276 -3.68 -8.34 -19.96
CA LEU A 276 -4.08 -9.74 -19.95
C LEU A 276 -5.31 -10.01 -20.82
N GLY A 277 -5.85 -9.00 -21.53
CA GLY A 277 -6.99 -9.13 -22.42
C GLY A 277 -8.34 -9.33 -21.70
N GLU A 278 -8.45 -8.99 -20.43
CA GLU A 278 -9.71 -9.08 -19.68
C GLU A 278 -10.65 -7.94 -20.08
N ASN A 279 -11.98 -8.20 -20.09
CA ASN A 279 -12.98 -7.18 -20.44
C ASN A 279 -13.10 -6.13 -19.32
N ILE A 280 -12.65 -4.89 -19.60
CA ILE A 280 -12.62 -3.77 -18.65
C ILE A 280 -13.79 -2.79 -18.83
N PHE A 281 -14.46 -2.79 -19.99
CA PHE A 281 -15.57 -1.90 -20.28
C PHE A 281 -16.89 -2.41 -19.68
N ARG A 282 -16.94 -2.39 -18.34
CA ARG A 282 -18.11 -2.75 -17.58
C ARG A 282 -18.70 -1.50 -16.91
N LEU A 283 -20.02 -1.46 -16.84
CA LEU A 283 -20.74 -0.36 -16.15
C LEU A 283 -20.28 -0.24 -14.69
N GLU A 284 -20.00 -1.36 -14.05
CA GLU A 284 -19.52 -1.44 -12.66
C GLU A 284 -18.18 -0.72 -12.48
N THR A 285 -17.28 -0.80 -13.45
CA THR A 285 -15.98 -0.10 -13.42
C THR A 285 -16.18 1.42 -13.47
N LEU A 286 -17.10 1.90 -14.31
CA LEU A 286 -17.41 3.33 -14.40
C LEU A 286 -18.09 3.86 -13.13
N ILE A 287 -19.08 3.14 -12.59
CA ILE A 287 -19.75 3.49 -11.34
C ILE A 287 -18.74 3.53 -10.18
N SER A 288 -17.87 2.53 -10.09
CA SER A 288 -16.82 2.46 -9.09
C SER A 288 -15.89 3.66 -9.16
N LEU A 289 -15.42 4.02 -10.36
CA LEU A 289 -14.54 5.17 -10.56
C LEU A 289 -15.19 6.47 -10.07
N ILE A 290 -16.47 6.68 -10.39
CA ILE A 290 -17.22 7.87 -9.96
C ILE A 290 -17.34 7.89 -8.43
N LEU A 291 -17.80 6.80 -7.81
CA LEU A 291 -18.01 6.72 -6.36
C LEU A 291 -16.71 6.90 -5.57
N ILE A 292 -15.63 6.26 -6.02
CA ILE A 292 -14.31 6.39 -5.37
C ILE A 292 -13.77 7.81 -5.53
N SER A 293 -13.91 8.41 -6.72
CA SER A 293 -13.47 9.79 -6.95
C SER A 293 -14.21 10.79 -6.06
N LEU A 294 -15.53 10.64 -5.94
CA LEU A 294 -16.35 11.44 -5.02
C LEU A 294 -15.94 11.22 -3.56
N GLY A 295 -15.67 9.98 -3.17
CA GLY A 295 -15.18 9.63 -1.83
C GLY A 295 -13.85 10.29 -1.50
N ILE A 296 -12.88 10.22 -2.41
CA ILE A 296 -11.57 10.88 -2.28
C ILE A 296 -11.75 12.40 -2.17
N ALA A 297 -12.57 12.99 -3.03
CA ALA A 297 -12.85 14.43 -3.00
C ALA A 297 -13.46 14.85 -1.65
N ALA A 298 -14.46 14.13 -1.14
CA ALA A 298 -15.11 14.41 0.14
C ALA A 298 -14.12 14.38 1.32
N VAL A 299 -13.22 13.37 1.38
CA VAL A 299 -12.20 13.28 2.44
C VAL A 299 -11.19 14.43 2.34
N ASN A 300 -10.89 14.91 1.14
CA ASN A 300 -9.88 15.94 0.90
C ASN A 300 -10.42 17.38 1.00
N ILE A 301 -11.75 17.59 1.03
CA ILE A 301 -12.33 18.91 1.23
C ILE A 301 -11.88 19.48 2.57
N ASN A 302 -11.18 20.64 2.53
CA ASN A 302 -10.90 21.43 3.70
C ASN A 302 -12.11 22.34 3.97
N LYS A 303 -12.96 22.04 4.96
CA LYS A 303 -13.74 23.09 5.56
C LYS A 303 -12.79 24.05 6.25
N LYS A 304 -12.53 25.23 5.66
CA LYS A 304 -11.94 26.37 6.39
C LYS A 304 -12.78 26.52 7.64
N ALA A 305 -12.16 26.39 8.83
CA ALA A 305 -12.83 26.76 10.07
C ALA A 305 -13.33 28.19 9.87
N LYS A 306 -14.64 28.41 9.84
CA LYS A 306 -15.22 29.74 9.94
C LYS A 306 -14.69 30.28 11.26
N ASN A 307 -13.76 31.21 11.20
CA ASN A 307 -13.33 32.00 12.34
C ASN A 307 -14.61 32.75 12.84
N LYS A 308 -15.30 32.14 13.82
CA LYS A 308 -16.22 32.85 14.67
C LYS A 308 -15.39 33.65 15.68
N ASN A 309 -14.76 34.68 15.20
CA ASN A 309 -14.36 35.82 16.02
C ASN A 309 -14.71 37.07 15.21
N GLY A 310 -16.02 37.27 15.02
CA GLY A 310 -16.55 38.60 14.88
C GLY A 310 -16.46 39.25 16.26
N LYS A 311 -15.56 40.17 16.42
CA LYS A 311 -15.53 41.13 17.51
C LYS A 311 -16.89 41.83 17.55
N ALA A 312 -17.56 41.77 18.69
CA ALA A 312 -18.36 42.86 19.18
C ALA A 312 -17.45 43.73 20.04
#